data_c9c8ba079ef13bb6b55b8942f0b1ef38
#
_entry.id   c9c8ba079ef13bb6b55b8942f0b1ef38
#
_cell.length_a   1.000
_cell.length_b   1.000
_cell.length_c   1.000
_cell.angle_alpha   90.00
_cell.angle_beta   90.00
_cell.angle_gamma   90.00
#
_symmetry.space_group_name_H-M   'P 1'
#
loop_
_entity.id
_entity.type
_entity.pdbx_description
1 polymer ?
#
loop_
_entity_poly.entity_id
_entity_poly.type
_entity_poly.pdbx_seq_one_letter_code
_entity_poly.pdbx_strand_id
1 'polypeptide(L)'
;MSHYAGRVIKRLGNTEEAHKQFLKEAEKCSPPLDDAELAGIWGSAVKFGAKVAAQEGYIPPEQYNQDFLLMPEDFSDVGQAIVLSREYMDRLRFSPATDYIVFNGSFWEESQPNAQGIAQELTARQLEEAETEIQRCMKEMSDNGAWAMLAAMGAKKAMAAFNEAQRRSFEKYERAEAYRKY
;
A
#
# COMPACT_ATOMS: atom_id res chain seq x y z
N MET A 1 -3.54 17.71 9.48
CA MET A 1 -2.62 17.69 8.31
C MET A 1 -1.22 17.18 8.67
N SER A 2 -0.58 17.56 9.79
CA SER A 2 0.80 17.11 10.14
C SER A 2 0.97 15.58 10.19
N HIS A 3 0.01 14.86 10.78
CA HIS A 3 0.02 13.40 10.79
C HIS A 3 -0.11 12.79 9.39
N TYR A 4 -0.91 13.41 8.53
CA TYR A 4 -1.06 12.96 7.15
C TYR A 4 0.21 13.16 6.34
N ALA A 5 0.85 14.33 6.44
CA ALA A 5 2.14 14.61 5.82
C ALA A 5 3.21 13.58 6.24
N GLY A 6 3.28 13.27 7.53
CA GLY A 6 4.21 12.25 8.06
C GLY A 6 3.95 10.85 7.50
N ARG A 7 2.67 10.44 7.35
CA ARG A 7 2.29 9.15 6.75
C ARG A 7 2.65 9.08 5.27
N VAL A 8 2.37 10.14 4.51
CA VAL A 8 2.67 10.19 3.08
C VAL A 8 4.18 10.10 2.84
N ILE A 9 4.98 10.85 3.62
CA ILE A 9 6.45 10.79 3.54
C ILE A 9 6.97 9.40 3.95
N LYS A 10 6.39 8.77 4.96
CA LYS A 10 6.75 7.42 5.36
C LYS A 10 6.52 6.38 4.25
N ARG A 11 5.46 6.55 3.44
CA ARG A 11 5.07 5.61 2.37
C ARG A 11 5.78 5.86 1.04
N LEU A 12 5.92 7.11 0.66
CA LEU A 12 6.35 7.52 -0.68
C LEU A 12 7.69 8.28 -0.68
N GLY A 13 8.29 8.46 0.50
CA GLY A 13 9.46 9.31 0.65
C GLY A 13 9.16 10.79 0.42
N ASN A 14 10.21 11.60 0.30
CA ASN A 14 10.10 13.00 -0.04
C ASN A 14 10.10 13.17 -1.57
N THR A 15 9.02 12.71 -2.21
CA THR A 15 8.82 12.72 -3.66
C THR A 15 7.82 13.80 -4.07
N GLU A 16 7.82 14.17 -5.35
CA GLU A 16 6.83 15.10 -5.92
C GLU A 16 5.41 14.53 -5.84
N GLU A 17 5.27 13.22 -6.01
CA GLU A 17 3.99 12.52 -5.87
C GLU A 17 3.45 12.58 -4.43
N ALA A 18 4.32 12.35 -3.44
CA ALA A 18 3.97 12.49 -2.04
C ALA A 18 3.48 13.91 -1.71
N HIS A 19 4.14 14.93 -2.25
CA HIS A 19 3.75 16.32 -2.07
C HIS A 19 2.41 16.64 -2.73
N LYS A 20 2.16 16.14 -3.95
CA LYS A 20 0.86 16.28 -4.64
C LYS A 20 -0.27 15.64 -3.85
N GLN A 21 -0.07 14.44 -3.32
CA GLN A 21 -1.07 13.78 -2.47
C GLN A 21 -1.36 14.58 -1.19
N PHE A 22 -0.32 15.14 -0.56
CA PHE A 22 -0.49 15.99 0.61
C PHE A 22 -1.33 17.24 0.29
N LEU A 23 -1.04 17.95 -0.80
CA LEU A 23 -1.77 19.15 -1.22
C LEU A 23 -3.23 18.82 -1.54
N LYS A 24 -3.50 17.75 -2.27
CA LYS A 24 -4.86 17.28 -2.57
C LYS A 24 -5.69 17.01 -1.32
N GLU A 25 -5.08 16.44 -0.29
CA GLU A 25 -5.78 16.20 0.98
C GLU A 25 -5.97 17.49 1.78
N ALA A 26 -5.05 18.43 1.66
CA ALA A 26 -5.15 19.72 2.32
C ALA A 26 -6.32 20.58 1.79
N GLU A 27 -6.74 20.41 0.53
CA GLU A 27 -7.91 21.08 -0.06
C GLU A 27 -9.21 20.75 0.70
N LYS A 28 -9.26 19.65 1.43
CA LYS A 28 -10.42 19.24 2.24
C LYS A 28 -10.48 19.91 3.61
N CYS A 29 -9.47 20.70 3.99
CA CYS A 29 -9.44 21.37 5.29
C CYS A 29 -10.43 22.54 5.32
N SER A 30 -11.14 22.66 6.44
CA SER A 30 -12.04 23.80 6.69
C SER A 30 -11.75 24.36 8.10
N PRO A 31 -11.28 25.62 8.22
CA PRO A 31 -10.94 26.55 7.13
C PRO A 31 -9.74 26.07 6.28
N PRO A 32 -9.61 26.55 5.02
CA PRO A 32 -8.47 26.24 4.19
C PRO A 32 -7.16 26.69 4.84
N LEU A 33 -6.11 25.89 4.68
CA LEU A 33 -4.76 26.25 5.13
C LEU A 33 -4.11 27.16 4.08
N ASP A 34 -3.32 28.13 4.53
CA ASP A 34 -2.55 28.98 3.61
C ASP A 34 -1.26 28.29 3.14
N ASP A 35 -0.64 28.83 2.10
CA ASP A 35 0.56 28.26 1.49
C ASP A 35 1.75 28.21 2.47
N ALA A 36 1.86 29.16 3.39
CA ALA A 36 2.92 29.21 4.39
C ALA A 36 2.72 28.12 5.45
N GLU A 37 1.48 27.87 5.87
CA GLU A 37 1.11 26.78 6.77
C GLU A 37 1.38 25.42 6.12
N LEU A 38 0.97 25.24 4.87
CA LEU A 38 1.21 24.01 4.10
C LEU A 38 2.71 23.73 3.95
N ALA A 39 3.49 24.73 3.57
CA ALA A 39 4.95 24.62 3.47
C ALA A 39 5.60 24.32 4.82
N GLY A 40 5.12 24.92 5.90
CA GLY A 40 5.60 24.67 7.26
C GLY A 40 5.33 23.23 7.73
N ILE A 41 4.11 22.72 7.49
CA ILE A 41 3.72 21.34 7.80
C ILE A 41 4.56 20.36 7.00
N TRP A 42 4.68 20.57 5.68
CA TRP A 42 5.47 19.70 4.82
C TRP A 42 6.95 19.68 5.20
N GLY A 43 7.55 20.84 5.39
CA GLY A 43 8.96 20.96 5.81
C GLY A 43 9.24 20.28 7.16
N SER A 44 8.32 20.36 8.11
CA SER A 44 8.42 19.67 9.39
C SER A 44 8.36 18.15 9.23
N ALA A 45 7.45 17.68 8.39
CA ALA A 45 7.30 16.25 8.11
C ALA A 45 8.53 15.67 7.38
N VAL A 46 9.11 16.41 6.42
CA VAL A 46 10.37 16.04 5.74
C VAL A 46 11.53 15.93 6.73
N LYS A 47 11.69 16.91 7.61
CA LYS A 47 12.75 16.88 8.66
C LYS A 47 12.57 15.71 9.61
N PHE A 48 11.34 15.41 9.99
CA PHE A 48 11.05 14.25 10.83
C PHE A 48 11.33 12.95 10.09
N GLY A 49 10.92 12.83 8.82
CA GLY A 49 11.22 11.67 7.96
C GLY A 49 12.71 11.41 7.82
N ALA A 50 13.52 12.47 7.60
CA ALA A 50 14.97 12.37 7.54
C ALA A 50 15.58 11.86 8.86
N LYS A 51 15.05 12.33 10.00
CA LYS A 51 15.49 11.85 11.33
C LYS A 51 15.15 10.38 11.56
N VAL A 52 13.98 9.93 11.08
CA VAL A 52 13.57 8.52 11.15
C VAL A 52 14.42 7.66 10.22
N ALA A 53 14.74 8.16 9.02
CA ALA A 53 15.58 7.47 8.06
C ALA A 53 17.03 7.24 8.54
N ALA A 54 17.49 8.03 9.50
CA ALA A 54 18.80 7.86 10.12
C ALA A 54 18.83 6.84 11.27
N GLN A 55 17.70 6.23 11.62
CA GLN A 55 17.63 5.23 12.69
C GLN A 55 18.08 3.85 12.21
N GLU A 56 18.71 3.09 13.11
CA GLU A 56 19.07 1.69 12.86
C GLU A 56 17.80 0.86 12.60
N GLY A 57 17.81 0.04 11.54
CA GLY A 57 16.65 -0.75 11.12
C GLY A 57 15.63 0.00 10.26
N TYR A 58 15.94 1.23 9.83
CA TYR A 58 15.07 1.94 8.89
C TYR A 58 15.02 1.23 7.55
N ILE A 59 13.79 0.96 7.08
CA ILE A 59 13.51 0.40 5.76
C ILE A 59 13.00 1.54 4.87
N PRO A 60 13.69 1.91 3.77
CA PRO A 60 13.28 3.00 2.90
C PRO A 60 11.96 2.68 2.16
N PRO A 61 11.18 3.70 1.78
CA PRO A 61 9.91 3.53 1.09
C PRO A 61 9.99 2.67 -0.17
N GLU A 62 11.07 2.79 -0.94
CA GLU A 62 11.30 1.99 -2.14
C GLU A 62 11.40 0.49 -1.81
N GLN A 63 11.95 0.18 -0.65
CA GLN A 63 12.09 -1.20 -0.18
C GLN A 63 10.78 -1.73 0.42
N TYR A 64 10.02 -0.85 1.10
CA TYR A 64 8.66 -1.15 1.54
C TYR A 64 7.69 -1.36 0.38
N ASN A 65 7.83 -0.56 -0.68
CA ASN A 65 6.98 -0.61 -1.87
C ASN A 65 7.38 -1.71 -2.86
N GLN A 66 8.47 -2.43 -2.61
CA GLN A 66 8.86 -3.60 -3.40
C GLN A 66 8.04 -4.85 -3.07
N ASP A 67 7.46 -4.90 -1.88
CA ASP A 67 6.56 -5.97 -1.46
C ASP A 67 5.13 -5.43 -1.38
N PHE A 68 4.16 -6.31 -1.60
CA PHE A 68 2.74 -5.99 -1.47
C PHE A 68 2.42 -5.45 -0.08
N LEU A 69 2.07 -4.17 0.01
CA LEU A 69 1.80 -3.50 1.30
C LEU A 69 0.49 -3.96 1.94
N LEU A 70 -0.49 -4.28 1.10
CA LEU A 70 -1.84 -4.63 1.53
C LEU A 70 -2.10 -6.14 1.47
N MET A 71 -1.15 -6.92 0.96
CA MET A 71 -1.28 -8.37 0.92
C MET A 71 -1.19 -8.93 2.35
N PRO A 72 -2.15 -9.76 2.78
CA PRO A 72 -2.05 -10.43 4.07
C PRO A 72 -0.89 -11.44 4.08
N GLU A 73 -0.30 -11.69 5.25
CA GLU A 73 0.77 -12.68 5.41
C GLU A 73 0.28 -14.09 5.09
N ASP A 74 -0.99 -14.37 5.42
CA ASP A 74 -1.70 -15.56 4.99
C ASP A 74 -3.04 -15.16 4.33
N PHE A 75 -3.54 -15.99 3.44
CA PHE A 75 -4.83 -15.81 2.77
C PHE A 75 -5.95 -16.39 3.63
N SER A 76 -6.15 -15.82 4.82
CA SER A 76 -7.21 -16.17 5.77
C SER A 76 -7.97 -14.92 6.23
N ASP A 77 -9.16 -15.14 6.81
CA ASP A 77 -9.95 -14.06 7.42
C ASP A 77 -9.16 -13.33 8.52
N VAL A 78 -8.30 -14.06 9.24
CA VAL A 78 -7.44 -13.48 10.29
C VAL A 78 -6.37 -12.59 9.67
N GLY A 79 -5.69 -13.06 8.62
CA GLY A 79 -4.70 -12.26 7.89
C GLY A 79 -5.33 -10.99 7.31
N GLN A 80 -6.52 -11.11 6.73
CA GLN A 80 -7.26 -9.96 6.20
C GLN A 80 -7.68 -8.97 7.30
N ALA A 81 -8.13 -9.46 8.46
CA ALA A 81 -8.48 -8.62 9.60
C ALA A 81 -7.27 -7.86 10.15
N ILE A 82 -6.07 -8.47 10.15
CA ILE A 82 -4.82 -7.82 10.55
C ILE A 82 -4.50 -6.65 9.61
N VAL A 83 -4.61 -6.86 8.28
CA VAL A 83 -4.38 -5.79 7.30
C VAL A 83 -5.41 -4.67 7.47
N LEU A 84 -6.69 -5.01 7.59
CA LEU A 84 -7.77 -4.05 7.81
C LEU A 84 -7.51 -3.22 9.08
N SER A 85 -7.16 -3.86 10.17
CA SER A 85 -6.85 -3.20 11.44
C SER A 85 -5.64 -2.27 11.33
N ARG A 86 -4.58 -2.70 10.65
CA ARG A 86 -3.37 -1.90 10.45
C ARG A 86 -3.61 -0.66 9.60
N GLU A 87 -4.35 -0.81 8.49
CA GLU A 87 -4.56 0.26 7.51
C GLU A 87 -5.61 1.29 7.96
N TYR A 88 -6.58 0.86 8.77
CA TYR A 88 -7.74 1.69 9.13
C TYR A 88 -7.91 1.89 10.64
N MET A 89 -6.88 1.67 11.46
CA MET A 89 -6.91 1.82 12.93
C MET A 89 -7.37 3.21 13.40
N ASP A 90 -7.26 4.21 12.56
CA ASP A 90 -7.68 5.59 12.81
C ASP A 90 -9.10 5.89 12.29
N ARG A 91 -9.73 4.97 11.57
CA ARG A 91 -11.07 5.11 10.99
C ARG A 91 -12.06 4.02 11.41
N LEU A 92 -11.56 2.83 11.76
CA LEU A 92 -12.38 1.67 12.13
C LEU A 92 -11.87 1.05 13.42
N ARG A 93 -12.78 0.76 14.33
CA ARG A 93 -12.51 0.03 15.57
C ARG A 93 -13.62 -0.97 15.84
N PHE A 94 -13.30 -1.99 16.61
CA PHE A 94 -14.25 -2.98 17.10
C PHE A 94 -14.18 -3.08 18.62
N SER A 95 -15.33 -3.17 19.25
CA SER A 95 -15.48 -3.47 20.67
C SER A 95 -16.66 -4.43 20.85
N PRO A 96 -16.55 -5.44 21.73
CA PRO A 96 -17.67 -6.33 22.02
C PRO A 96 -18.90 -5.61 22.61
N ALA A 97 -18.71 -4.39 23.14
CA ALA A 97 -19.79 -3.61 23.74
C ALA A 97 -20.52 -2.71 22.71
N THR A 98 -19.82 -2.27 21.67
CA THR A 98 -20.34 -1.28 20.70
C THR A 98 -20.30 -1.78 19.26
N ASP A 99 -19.85 -3.03 19.05
CA ASP A 99 -19.64 -3.59 17.71
C ASP A 99 -18.66 -2.72 16.88
N TYR A 100 -18.92 -2.50 15.60
CA TYR A 100 -18.07 -1.67 14.74
C TYR A 100 -18.37 -0.19 14.91
N ILE A 101 -17.34 0.57 15.28
CA ILE A 101 -17.39 2.03 15.34
C ILE A 101 -16.48 2.63 14.28
N VAL A 102 -16.97 3.66 13.60
CA VAL A 102 -16.28 4.35 12.51
C VAL A 102 -16.11 5.82 12.87
N PHE A 103 -14.94 6.37 12.57
CA PHE A 103 -14.68 7.79 12.71
C PHE A 103 -15.17 8.55 11.46
N ASN A 104 -16.16 9.43 11.65
CA ASN A 104 -16.78 10.19 10.55
C ASN A 104 -16.07 11.52 10.23
N GLY A 105 -14.89 11.74 10.81
CA GLY A 105 -14.12 12.99 10.67
C GLY A 105 -14.23 13.93 11.88
N SER A 106 -15.25 13.73 12.75
CA SER A 106 -15.48 14.56 13.93
C SER A 106 -15.61 13.73 15.20
N PHE A 107 -16.32 12.63 15.15
CA PHE A 107 -16.53 11.72 16.29
C PHE A 107 -16.63 10.25 15.81
N TRP A 108 -16.59 9.35 16.78
CA TRP A 108 -16.80 7.92 16.56
C TRP A 108 -18.29 7.60 16.65
N GLU A 109 -18.81 6.89 15.66
CA GLU A 109 -20.21 6.47 15.61
C GLU A 109 -20.33 4.96 15.32
N GLU A 110 -21.36 4.33 15.84
CA GLU A 110 -21.72 2.96 15.47
C GLU A 110 -22.32 2.96 14.07
N SER A 111 -21.67 2.32 13.14
CA SER A 111 -22.14 2.26 11.77
C SER A 111 -21.60 1.03 11.03
N GLN A 112 -22.40 -0.02 11.02
CA GLN A 112 -22.08 -1.23 10.25
C GLN A 112 -21.96 -0.96 8.73
N PRO A 113 -22.84 -0.15 8.11
CA PRO A 113 -22.68 0.18 6.67
C PRO A 113 -21.36 0.89 6.36
N ASN A 114 -20.95 1.83 7.22
CA ASN A 114 -19.69 2.55 7.03
C ASN A 114 -18.48 1.63 7.26
N ALA A 115 -18.56 0.70 8.22
CA ALA A 115 -17.54 -0.32 8.43
C ALA A 115 -17.40 -1.26 7.21
N GLN A 116 -18.51 -1.69 6.63
CA GLN A 116 -18.51 -2.46 5.38
C GLN A 116 -17.91 -1.67 4.22
N GLY A 117 -18.22 -0.37 4.11
CA GLY A 117 -17.61 0.52 3.12
C GLY A 117 -16.09 0.59 3.25
N ILE A 118 -15.55 0.63 4.46
CA ILE A 118 -14.10 0.59 4.72
C ILE A 118 -13.49 -0.76 4.28
N ALA A 119 -14.17 -1.87 4.56
CA ALA A 119 -13.71 -3.18 4.12
C ALA A 119 -13.69 -3.30 2.59
N GLN A 120 -14.71 -2.76 1.91
CA GLN A 120 -14.76 -2.69 0.45
C GLN A 120 -13.66 -1.78 -0.13
N GLU A 121 -13.37 -0.65 0.52
CA GLU A 121 -12.27 0.22 0.15
C GLU A 121 -10.92 -0.53 0.23
N LEU A 122 -10.70 -1.32 1.28
CA LEU A 122 -9.50 -2.14 1.41
C LEU A 122 -9.38 -3.14 0.25
N THR A 123 -10.41 -3.91 -0.02
CA THR A 123 -10.39 -4.93 -1.08
C THR A 123 -10.18 -4.32 -2.47
N ALA A 124 -10.77 -3.16 -2.74
CA ALA A 124 -10.52 -2.43 -3.99
C ALA A 124 -9.05 -2.00 -4.13
N ARG A 125 -8.44 -1.48 -3.06
CA ARG A 125 -7.02 -1.12 -3.02
C ARG A 125 -6.10 -2.32 -3.17
N GLN A 126 -6.46 -3.46 -2.56
CA GLN A 126 -5.72 -4.71 -2.70
C GLN A 126 -5.76 -5.23 -4.14
N LEU A 127 -6.91 -5.16 -4.80
CA LEU A 127 -7.04 -5.53 -6.20
C LEU A 127 -6.18 -4.64 -7.10
N GLU A 128 -6.23 -3.32 -6.91
CA GLU A 128 -5.40 -2.36 -7.66
C GLU A 128 -3.89 -2.61 -7.46
N GLU A 129 -3.48 -2.91 -6.21
CA GLU A 129 -2.10 -3.27 -5.90
C GLU A 129 -1.67 -4.54 -6.63
N ALA A 130 -2.50 -5.59 -6.60
CA ALA A 130 -2.22 -6.85 -7.27
C ALA A 130 -2.13 -6.68 -8.80
N GLU A 131 -3.05 -5.96 -9.41
CA GLU A 131 -3.05 -5.68 -10.85
C GLU A 131 -1.84 -4.88 -11.29
N THR A 132 -1.46 -3.86 -10.52
CA THR A 132 -0.26 -3.05 -10.79
C THR A 132 0.99 -3.91 -10.76
N GLU A 133 1.12 -4.79 -9.77
CA GLU A 133 2.27 -5.66 -9.62
C GLU A 133 2.32 -6.74 -10.71
N ILE A 134 1.16 -7.29 -11.11
CA ILE A 134 1.08 -8.21 -12.27
C ILE A 134 1.63 -7.54 -13.53
N GLN A 135 1.19 -6.32 -13.84
CA GLN A 135 1.66 -5.58 -15.01
C GLN A 135 3.17 -5.32 -14.96
N ARG A 136 3.69 -4.97 -13.78
CA ARG A 136 5.12 -4.78 -13.57
C ARG A 136 5.91 -6.06 -13.81
N CYS A 137 5.45 -7.18 -13.24
CA CYS A 137 6.08 -8.49 -13.41
C CYS A 137 6.02 -8.98 -14.86
N MET A 138 4.89 -8.79 -15.55
CA MET A 138 4.76 -9.13 -16.99
C MET A 138 5.75 -8.36 -17.84
N LYS A 139 5.94 -7.06 -17.58
CA LYS A 139 6.95 -6.26 -18.28
C LYS A 139 8.36 -6.79 -17.98
N GLU A 140 8.71 -7.03 -16.73
CA GLU A 140 10.02 -7.56 -16.34
C GLU A 140 10.29 -8.92 -16.98
N MET A 141 9.29 -9.81 -17.03
CA MET A 141 9.38 -11.12 -17.70
C MET A 141 9.51 -11.01 -19.22
N SER A 142 8.91 -10.00 -19.82
CA SER A 142 9.09 -9.70 -21.24
C SER A 142 10.52 -9.22 -21.52
N ASP A 143 11.02 -8.28 -20.73
CA ASP A 143 12.33 -7.66 -20.87
C ASP A 143 13.47 -8.66 -20.65
N ASN A 144 13.32 -9.60 -19.72
CA ASN A 144 14.32 -10.65 -19.43
C ASN A 144 14.15 -11.94 -20.24
N GLY A 145 13.15 -12.02 -21.13
CA GLY A 145 12.88 -13.15 -22.00
C GLY A 145 12.18 -14.35 -21.35
N ALA A 146 11.81 -14.29 -20.07
CA ALA A 146 11.10 -15.38 -19.38
C ALA A 146 9.77 -15.71 -20.07
N TRP A 147 9.03 -14.68 -20.51
CA TRP A 147 7.76 -14.85 -21.21
C TRP A 147 7.89 -15.61 -22.53
N ALA A 148 8.93 -15.29 -23.31
CA ALA A 148 9.22 -16.00 -24.56
C ALA A 148 9.57 -17.48 -24.32
N MET A 149 10.30 -17.79 -23.25
CA MET A 149 10.61 -19.17 -22.88
C MET A 149 9.35 -19.95 -22.45
N LEU A 150 8.46 -19.33 -21.67
CA LEU A 150 7.19 -19.94 -21.29
C LEU A 150 6.33 -20.28 -22.53
N ALA A 151 6.25 -19.36 -23.47
CA ALA A 151 5.52 -19.56 -24.71
C ALA A 151 6.14 -20.65 -25.60
N ALA A 152 7.48 -20.70 -25.69
CA ALA A 152 8.18 -21.65 -26.58
C ALA A 152 8.20 -23.08 -26.08
N MET A 153 8.34 -23.32 -24.77
CA MET A 153 8.58 -24.67 -24.23
C MET A 153 7.62 -25.12 -23.12
N GLY A 154 6.68 -24.26 -22.75
CA GLY A 154 5.72 -24.50 -21.67
C GLY A 154 6.32 -24.31 -20.28
N ALA A 155 5.46 -24.06 -19.28
CA ALA A 155 5.86 -23.63 -17.94
C ALA A 155 6.89 -24.57 -17.27
N LYS A 156 6.63 -25.88 -17.25
CA LYS A 156 7.51 -26.86 -16.56
C LYS A 156 8.94 -26.87 -17.11
N LYS A 157 9.12 -26.80 -18.42
CA LYS A 157 10.44 -26.80 -19.05
C LYS A 157 11.12 -25.45 -18.93
N ALA A 158 10.36 -24.37 -19.11
CA ALA A 158 10.86 -23.01 -18.97
C ALA A 158 11.39 -22.76 -17.55
N MET A 159 10.62 -23.11 -16.52
CA MET A 159 11.03 -22.94 -15.12
C MET A 159 12.32 -23.70 -14.78
N ALA A 160 12.53 -24.90 -15.37
CA ALA A 160 13.75 -25.67 -15.17
C ALA A 160 14.97 -24.99 -15.86
N ALA A 161 14.74 -24.21 -16.91
CA ALA A 161 15.77 -23.53 -17.69
C ALA A 161 15.98 -22.05 -17.31
N PHE A 162 15.15 -21.49 -16.43
CA PHE A 162 15.25 -20.09 -16.00
C PHE A 162 16.56 -19.81 -15.27
N ASN A 163 17.18 -18.69 -15.61
CA ASN A 163 18.19 -18.08 -14.77
C ASN A 163 17.56 -17.47 -13.52
N GLU A 164 18.38 -16.98 -12.59
CA GLU A 164 17.91 -16.44 -11.30
C GLU A 164 16.96 -15.24 -11.47
N ALA A 165 17.25 -14.31 -12.39
CA ALA A 165 16.42 -13.14 -12.64
C ALA A 165 15.05 -13.54 -13.20
N GLN A 166 15.03 -14.46 -14.19
CA GLN A 166 13.81 -14.99 -14.79
C GLN A 166 12.95 -15.75 -13.77
N ARG A 167 13.57 -16.56 -12.92
CA ARG A 167 12.88 -17.29 -11.86
C ARG A 167 12.25 -16.34 -10.86
N ARG A 168 13.00 -15.33 -10.40
CA ARG A 168 12.52 -14.33 -9.44
C ARG A 168 11.34 -13.53 -9.98
N SER A 169 11.39 -13.09 -11.25
CA SER A 169 10.28 -12.36 -11.87
C SER A 169 9.03 -13.24 -12.03
N PHE A 170 9.21 -14.51 -12.36
CA PHE A 170 8.10 -15.47 -12.48
C PHE A 170 7.45 -15.78 -11.13
N GLU A 171 8.23 -16.02 -10.07
CA GLU A 171 7.72 -16.24 -8.71
C GLU A 171 6.92 -15.03 -8.19
N LYS A 172 7.41 -13.81 -8.46
CA LYS A 172 6.66 -12.60 -8.13
C LYS A 172 5.34 -12.51 -8.89
N TYR A 173 5.35 -12.85 -10.18
CA TYR A 173 4.15 -12.89 -11.01
C TYR A 173 3.11 -13.90 -10.45
N GLU A 174 3.54 -15.13 -10.13
CA GLU A 174 2.64 -16.14 -9.56
C GLU A 174 2.06 -15.70 -8.21
N ARG A 175 2.87 -15.05 -7.38
CA ARG A 175 2.43 -14.49 -6.09
C ARG A 175 1.38 -13.39 -6.29
N ALA A 176 1.60 -12.48 -7.24
CA ALA A 176 0.65 -11.42 -7.58
C ALA A 176 -0.68 -11.97 -8.13
N GLU A 177 -0.60 -13.01 -8.99
CA GLU A 177 -1.78 -13.70 -9.51
C GLU A 177 -2.56 -14.46 -8.44
N ALA A 178 -1.88 -15.05 -7.46
CA ALA A 178 -2.52 -15.68 -6.32
C ALA A 178 -3.24 -14.64 -5.44
N TYR A 179 -2.58 -13.52 -5.18
CA TYR A 179 -3.15 -12.40 -4.43
C TYR A 179 -4.38 -11.80 -5.09
N ARG A 180 -4.35 -11.57 -6.41
CA ARG A 180 -5.51 -11.08 -7.15
C ARG A 180 -6.74 -11.98 -7.06
N LYS A 181 -6.54 -13.29 -6.90
CA LYS A 181 -7.62 -14.29 -6.81
C LYS A 181 -8.19 -14.45 -5.41
N TYR A 182 -7.47 -13.99 -4.41
CA TYR A 182 -7.91 -13.98 -3.03
C TYR A 182 -8.90 -12.85 -2.75
#